data_18afe020d43bd3ca26ea34da97c058aa
#
_entry.id   18afe020d43bd3ca26ea34da97c058aa
#
_cell.length_a   1.000
_cell.length_b   1.000
_cell.length_c   1.000
_cell.angle_alpha   90.00
_cell.angle_beta   90.00
_cell.angle_gamma   90.00
#
_symmetry.space_group_name_H-M   'P 1'
#
loop_
_entity.id
_entity.type
_entity.pdbx_description
1 polymer ?
#
loop_
_entity_poly.entity_id
_entity_poly.type
_entity_poly.pdbx_seq_one_letter_code
_entity_poly.pdbx_strand_id
1 'polypeptide(L)'
;MKNLIAFFLMLFIVQQGFTQNQPQNLLSGKYSPEELKQILIPQSQWIPFPKITDREGWAKADKQRMEILLKNAEGYLDYDFPYIPATKSLLIVRTGDRNEYQAISFKKRNVLGTLLLAEIYENKGRFVDKIVDGVWSVCEESWWGVPAHLPKTPENAGLIDVSKPFVDLFAAETATFLSWVDYFMGEKFDQVSPQLRKRIYYETNRRIFEPLMNQYHGWMGYKTDGSRPNNWNPWICSNWLKGTSKNHIFPFSFSMILI
;
A
#
# COMPACT_ATOMS: atom_id res chain seq x y z
N MET A 1 -41.08 46.32 1.38
CA MET A 1 -39.93 46.39 0.47
C MET A 1 -38.58 46.19 1.19
N LYS A 2 -38.28 46.86 2.30
CA LYS A 2 -36.98 46.70 3.02
C LYS A 2 -36.73 45.27 3.51
N ASN A 3 -37.74 44.53 3.96
CA ASN A 3 -37.61 43.15 4.45
C ASN A 3 -37.41 42.12 3.32
N LEU A 4 -37.88 42.42 2.11
CA LEU A 4 -37.70 41.54 0.95
C LEU A 4 -36.26 41.66 0.41
N ILE A 5 -35.70 42.87 0.45
CA ILE A 5 -34.29 43.11 0.04
C ILE A 5 -33.32 42.45 1.01
N ALA A 6 -33.60 42.49 2.32
CA ALA A 6 -32.79 41.79 3.33
C ALA A 6 -32.83 40.27 3.16
N PHE A 7 -33.99 39.72 2.79
CA PHE A 7 -34.13 38.29 2.53
C PHE A 7 -33.36 37.84 1.28
N PHE A 8 -33.39 38.62 0.21
CA PHE A 8 -32.61 38.34 -1.00
C PHE A 8 -31.12 38.53 -0.77
N LEU A 9 -30.67 39.50 0.04
CA LEU A 9 -29.25 39.65 0.43
C LEU A 9 -28.76 38.48 1.30
N MET A 10 -29.58 37.95 2.20
CA MET A 10 -29.26 36.74 2.97
C MET A 10 -29.18 35.50 2.11
N LEU A 11 -30.02 35.32 1.10
CA LEU A 11 -29.95 34.25 0.12
C LEU A 11 -28.66 34.32 -0.73
N PHE A 12 -28.22 35.52 -1.08
CA PHE A 12 -26.98 35.72 -1.85
C PHE A 12 -25.72 35.45 -1.02
N ILE A 13 -25.74 35.73 0.29
CA ILE A 13 -24.60 35.46 1.19
C ILE A 13 -24.50 33.95 1.48
N VAL A 14 -25.62 33.23 1.55
CA VAL A 14 -25.63 31.77 1.72
C VAL A 14 -25.11 31.03 0.49
N GLN A 15 -25.27 31.58 -0.72
CA GLN A 15 -24.70 30.99 -1.94
C GLN A 15 -23.17 31.17 -2.10
N GLN A 16 -22.54 32.10 -1.40
CA GLN A 16 -21.10 32.30 -1.46
C GLN A 16 -20.29 31.47 -0.45
N GLY A 17 -20.97 30.73 0.45
CA GLY A 17 -20.30 29.90 1.48
C GLY A 17 -19.89 28.50 1.04
N PHE A 18 -20.32 28.03 -0.11
CA PHE A 18 -19.93 26.74 -0.66
C PHE A 18 -18.80 26.92 -1.68
N THR A 19 -17.62 27.24 -1.24
CA THR A 19 -16.42 26.91 -2.02
C THR A 19 -16.36 25.39 -2.09
N GLN A 20 -16.97 24.82 -3.12
CA GLN A 20 -16.64 23.46 -3.53
C GLN A 20 -15.13 23.44 -3.69
N ASN A 21 -14.42 22.68 -2.85
CA ASN A 21 -13.06 22.27 -3.15
C ASN A 21 -13.16 21.42 -4.43
N GLN A 22 -13.11 22.07 -5.58
CA GLN A 22 -12.97 21.39 -6.86
C GLN A 22 -11.68 20.58 -6.80
N PRO A 23 -11.66 19.34 -7.27
CA PRO A 23 -10.42 18.59 -7.42
C PRO A 23 -9.41 19.49 -8.12
N GLN A 24 -8.30 19.77 -7.46
CA GLN A 24 -7.22 20.54 -8.09
C GLN A 24 -6.54 19.62 -9.10
N ASN A 25 -6.99 19.68 -10.35
CA ASN A 25 -6.41 18.92 -11.46
C ASN A 25 -5.02 19.46 -11.83
N LEU A 26 -4.10 19.46 -10.86
CA LEU A 26 -2.78 20.09 -10.99
C LEU A 26 -1.95 19.48 -12.12
N LEU A 27 -2.08 18.19 -12.37
CA LEU A 27 -1.38 17.50 -13.46
C LEU A 27 -2.19 17.52 -14.74
N SER A 28 -3.46 17.09 -14.71
CA SER A 28 -4.33 17.04 -15.89
C SER A 28 -4.69 18.42 -16.45
N GLY A 29 -4.70 19.46 -15.60
CA GLY A 29 -4.85 20.84 -16.02
C GLY A 29 -3.60 21.43 -16.67
N LYS A 30 -2.42 20.78 -16.50
CA LYS A 30 -1.13 21.27 -17.02
C LYS A 30 -0.59 20.43 -18.18
N TYR A 31 -0.86 19.13 -18.19
CA TYR A 31 -0.34 18.19 -19.15
C TYR A 31 -1.45 17.29 -19.70
N SER A 32 -1.51 17.09 -20.99
CA SER A 32 -2.31 16.05 -21.60
C SER A 32 -1.73 14.65 -21.29
N PRO A 33 -2.52 13.56 -21.39
CA PRO A 33 -2.01 12.20 -21.26
C PRO A 33 -0.86 11.88 -22.24
N GLU A 34 -0.91 12.45 -23.45
CA GLU A 34 0.12 12.29 -24.47
C GLU A 34 1.43 12.96 -24.09
N GLU A 35 1.38 14.19 -23.58
CA GLU A 35 2.55 14.89 -23.08
C GLU A 35 3.17 14.16 -21.87
N LEU A 36 2.33 13.65 -20.96
CA LEU A 36 2.83 12.86 -19.83
C LEU A 36 3.56 11.60 -20.27
N LYS A 37 3.06 10.88 -21.27
CA LYS A 37 3.74 9.71 -21.84
C LYS A 37 5.13 10.04 -22.41
N GLN A 38 5.32 11.27 -22.91
CA GLN A 38 6.61 11.72 -23.45
C GLN A 38 7.58 12.15 -22.36
N ILE A 39 7.07 12.72 -21.27
CA ILE A 39 7.89 13.23 -20.16
C ILE A 39 8.30 12.12 -19.19
N LEU A 40 7.39 11.15 -18.96
CA LEU A 40 7.62 10.10 -17.98
C LEU A 40 8.57 9.04 -18.53
N ILE A 41 9.51 8.65 -17.69
CA ILE A 41 10.42 7.53 -18.01
C ILE A 41 9.59 6.25 -18.13
N PRO A 42 9.70 5.51 -19.24
CA PRO A 42 9.04 4.21 -19.38
C PRO A 42 9.39 3.28 -18.21
N GLN A 43 8.43 2.51 -17.74
CA GLN A 43 8.62 1.59 -16.61
C GLN A 43 9.81 0.63 -16.81
N SER A 44 10.01 0.16 -18.04
CA SER A 44 11.14 -0.72 -18.41
C SER A 44 12.51 -0.07 -18.23
N GLN A 45 12.59 1.26 -18.25
CA GLN A 45 13.81 2.04 -18.08
C GLN A 45 13.99 2.56 -16.65
N TRP A 46 12.96 2.43 -15.81
CA TRP A 46 13.02 2.92 -14.44
C TRP A 46 13.64 1.86 -13.52
N ILE A 47 14.91 2.03 -13.20
CA ILE A 47 15.72 1.13 -12.36
C ILE A 47 16.11 1.89 -11.09
N PRO A 48 15.24 1.94 -10.06
CA PRO A 48 15.51 2.72 -8.83
C PRO A 48 16.54 2.09 -7.92
N PHE A 49 16.75 0.77 -8.04
CA PHE A 49 17.79 0.01 -7.31
C PHE A 49 18.42 -1.04 -8.22
N PRO A 50 19.66 -1.48 -7.93
CA PRO A 50 20.28 -2.59 -8.64
C PRO A 50 19.37 -3.82 -8.63
N LYS A 51 19.24 -4.51 -9.76
CA LYS A 51 18.54 -5.80 -9.83
C LYS A 51 19.25 -6.83 -8.96
N ILE A 52 18.55 -7.88 -8.53
CA ILE A 52 19.15 -8.97 -7.74
C ILE A 52 20.36 -9.59 -8.44
N THR A 53 20.39 -9.56 -9.77
CA THR A 53 21.48 -10.05 -10.61
C THR A 53 22.68 -9.11 -10.71
N ASP A 54 22.55 -7.85 -10.31
CA ASP A 54 23.67 -6.90 -10.29
C ASP A 54 24.56 -7.15 -9.07
N ARG A 55 25.49 -8.09 -9.22
CA ARG A 55 26.37 -8.49 -8.12
C ARG A 55 27.41 -7.43 -7.76
N GLU A 56 27.83 -6.61 -8.71
CA GLU A 56 28.77 -5.51 -8.47
C GLU A 56 28.10 -4.38 -7.67
N GLY A 57 26.85 -4.07 -7.98
CA GLY A 57 26.06 -3.12 -7.22
C GLY A 57 25.89 -3.54 -5.76
N TRP A 58 25.52 -4.80 -5.52
CA TRP A 58 25.31 -5.32 -4.16
C TRP A 58 26.60 -5.57 -3.38
N ALA A 59 27.73 -5.80 -4.05
CA ALA A 59 29.03 -5.92 -3.40
C ALA A 59 29.51 -4.63 -2.71
N LYS A 60 28.89 -3.49 -3.05
CA LYS A 60 29.15 -2.19 -2.39
C LYS A 60 28.43 -2.02 -1.06
N ALA A 61 27.51 -2.91 -0.71
CA ALA A 61 26.81 -2.86 0.57
C ALA A 61 27.78 -3.04 1.75
N ASP A 62 27.45 -2.46 2.89
CA ASP A 62 28.21 -2.58 4.13
C ASP A 62 28.29 -4.05 4.56
N LYS A 63 29.48 -4.63 4.50
CA LYS A 63 29.70 -6.05 4.78
C LYS A 63 29.28 -6.46 6.18
N GLN A 64 29.62 -5.66 7.19
CA GLN A 64 29.29 -5.98 8.58
C GLN A 64 27.78 -6.02 8.81
N ARG A 65 27.06 -5.05 8.24
CA ARG A 65 25.59 -5.04 8.32
C ARG A 65 24.98 -6.22 7.58
N MET A 66 25.55 -6.58 6.44
CA MET A 66 25.05 -7.72 5.66
C MET A 66 25.34 -9.06 6.33
N GLU A 67 26.44 -9.24 7.02
CA GLU A 67 26.72 -10.43 7.83
C GLU A 67 25.70 -10.59 8.96
N ILE A 68 25.36 -9.51 9.67
CA ILE A 68 24.32 -9.51 10.70
C ILE A 68 22.95 -9.86 10.08
N LEU A 69 22.63 -9.27 8.92
CA LEU A 69 21.38 -9.54 8.21
C LEU A 69 21.27 -11.01 7.81
N LEU A 70 22.33 -11.59 7.23
CA LEU A 70 22.36 -13.00 6.84
C LEU A 70 22.16 -13.92 8.03
N LYS A 71 22.87 -13.66 9.13
CA LYS A 71 22.72 -14.44 10.38
C LYS A 71 21.28 -14.39 10.90
N ASN A 72 20.65 -13.21 10.86
CA ASN A 72 19.26 -13.07 11.27
C ASN A 72 18.29 -13.83 10.33
N ALA A 73 18.55 -13.77 9.01
CA ALA A 73 17.77 -14.48 8.02
C ALA A 73 17.89 -16.00 8.15
N GLU A 74 19.09 -16.51 8.46
CA GLU A 74 19.32 -17.93 8.76
C GLU A 74 18.45 -18.42 9.91
N GLY A 75 18.28 -17.61 10.94
CA GLY A 75 17.40 -17.91 12.07
C GLY A 75 15.90 -17.94 11.70
N TYR A 76 15.53 -17.56 10.48
CA TYR A 76 14.16 -17.59 10.00
C TYR A 76 13.89 -18.66 8.94
N LEU A 77 14.83 -19.52 8.62
CA LEU A 77 14.64 -20.62 7.65
C LEU A 77 13.53 -21.59 8.09
N ASP A 78 13.42 -21.82 9.40
CA ASP A 78 12.40 -22.69 9.98
C ASP A 78 11.20 -21.90 10.53
N TYR A 79 11.07 -20.60 10.20
CA TYR A 79 9.97 -19.78 10.69
C TYR A 79 8.67 -20.13 10.00
N ASP A 80 7.68 -20.59 10.78
CA ASP A 80 6.32 -20.79 10.32
C ASP A 80 5.56 -19.46 10.31
N PHE A 81 5.16 -18.99 9.14
CA PHE A 81 4.35 -17.79 9.02
C PHE A 81 2.95 -18.02 9.60
N PRO A 82 2.61 -17.43 10.77
CA PRO A 82 1.33 -17.72 11.41
C PRO A 82 0.18 -17.04 10.65
N TYR A 83 -1.00 -17.66 10.68
CA TYR A 83 -2.25 -16.94 10.41
C TYR A 83 -2.53 -15.94 11.54
N ILE A 84 -3.31 -14.90 11.26
CA ILE A 84 -3.73 -13.94 12.28
C ILE A 84 -5.15 -14.32 12.74
N PRO A 85 -5.33 -14.79 13.98
CA PRO A 85 -6.65 -15.17 14.47
C PRO A 85 -7.62 -13.98 14.50
N ALA A 86 -8.85 -14.15 14.05
CA ALA A 86 -9.89 -13.12 14.12
C ALA A 86 -10.09 -12.60 15.54
N THR A 87 -9.90 -13.46 16.57
CA THR A 87 -9.99 -13.06 17.98
C THR A 87 -8.97 -12.03 18.38
N LYS A 88 -7.79 -11.97 17.74
CA LYS A 88 -6.79 -10.92 17.97
C LYS A 88 -7.24 -9.58 17.41
N SER A 89 -7.95 -9.57 16.27
CA SER A 89 -8.59 -8.38 15.73
C SER A 89 -9.69 -7.85 16.68
N LEU A 90 -10.49 -8.75 17.25
CA LEU A 90 -11.57 -8.40 18.16
C LEU A 90 -11.10 -7.81 19.49
N LEU A 91 -9.84 -7.93 19.88
CA LEU A 91 -9.33 -7.36 21.13
C LEU A 91 -9.46 -5.84 21.15
N ILE A 92 -9.37 -5.15 20.00
CA ILE A 92 -9.52 -3.70 19.94
C ILE A 92 -10.89 -3.23 20.47
N VAL A 93 -11.97 -3.99 20.19
CA VAL A 93 -13.32 -3.63 20.65
C VAL A 93 -13.66 -4.24 22.02
N ARG A 94 -13.01 -5.32 22.41
CA ARG A 94 -13.26 -6.00 23.68
C ARG A 94 -12.51 -5.39 24.85
N THR A 95 -11.24 -5.02 24.64
CA THR A 95 -10.33 -4.58 25.69
C THR A 95 -9.55 -3.30 25.34
N GLY A 96 -9.66 -2.79 24.11
CA GLY A 96 -8.85 -1.69 23.60
C GLY A 96 -7.43 -2.12 23.18
N ASP A 97 -7.08 -3.39 23.28
CA ASP A 97 -5.75 -3.88 22.91
C ASP A 97 -5.60 -3.94 21.39
N ARG A 98 -4.54 -3.32 20.92
CA ARG A 98 -4.09 -3.34 19.51
C ARG A 98 -2.80 -4.14 19.30
N ASN A 99 -2.05 -4.39 20.36
CA ASN A 99 -0.68 -4.88 20.28
C ASN A 99 -0.62 -6.34 19.85
N GLU A 100 -1.51 -7.16 20.33
CA GLU A 100 -1.56 -8.60 20.04
C GLU A 100 -1.72 -8.87 18.53
N TYR A 101 -2.60 -8.13 17.86
CA TYR A 101 -2.76 -8.23 16.39
C TYR A 101 -1.52 -7.72 15.67
N GLN A 102 -1.05 -6.53 16.05
CA GLN A 102 0.07 -5.85 15.41
C GLN A 102 1.37 -6.65 15.55
N ALA A 103 1.60 -7.27 16.69
CA ALA A 103 2.78 -8.10 16.93
C ALA A 103 2.91 -9.22 15.89
N ILE A 104 1.80 -9.92 15.60
CA ILE A 104 1.80 -10.99 14.58
C ILE A 104 1.98 -10.40 13.18
N SER A 105 1.17 -9.40 12.82
CA SER A 105 1.18 -8.78 11.50
C SER A 105 2.54 -8.19 11.13
N PHE A 106 3.13 -7.41 12.03
CA PHE A 106 4.42 -6.76 11.79
C PHE A 106 5.58 -7.74 11.81
N LYS A 107 5.54 -8.75 12.69
CA LYS A 107 6.56 -9.79 12.72
C LYS A 107 6.65 -10.55 11.39
N LYS A 108 5.49 -10.92 10.79
CA LYS A 108 5.47 -11.56 9.48
C LYS A 108 6.17 -10.73 8.41
N ARG A 109 5.88 -9.43 8.35
CA ARG A 109 6.48 -8.51 7.37
C ARG A 109 7.97 -8.30 7.63
N ASN A 110 8.38 -8.19 8.90
CA ASN A 110 9.78 -8.07 9.27
C ASN A 110 10.59 -9.31 8.90
N VAL A 111 10.05 -10.50 9.15
CA VAL A 111 10.70 -11.77 8.77
C VAL A 111 10.84 -11.85 7.24
N LEU A 112 9.74 -11.62 6.51
CA LEU A 112 9.76 -11.62 5.04
C LEU A 112 10.75 -10.60 4.48
N GLY A 113 10.79 -9.38 5.04
CA GLY A 113 11.74 -8.34 4.63
C GLY A 113 13.20 -8.73 4.90
N THR A 114 13.48 -9.37 6.03
CA THR A 114 14.82 -9.87 6.38
C THR A 114 15.28 -10.95 5.40
N LEU A 115 14.42 -11.91 5.11
CA LEU A 115 14.69 -12.99 4.14
C LEU A 115 14.90 -12.44 2.73
N LEU A 116 14.05 -11.50 2.31
CA LEU A 116 14.15 -10.82 1.01
C LEU A 116 15.51 -10.13 0.85
N LEU A 117 15.90 -9.29 1.82
CA LEU A 117 17.16 -8.55 1.77
C LEU A 117 18.37 -9.49 1.78
N ALA A 118 18.30 -10.59 2.53
CA ALA A 118 19.34 -11.61 2.56
C ALA A 118 19.48 -12.30 1.19
N GLU A 119 18.37 -12.69 0.56
CA GLU A 119 18.40 -13.29 -0.78
C GLU A 119 18.90 -12.32 -1.83
N ILE A 120 18.49 -11.03 -1.77
CA ILE A 120 18.99 -9.98 -2.66
C ILE A 120 20.52 -9.87 -2.54
N TYR A 121 21.04 -9.85 -1.32
CA TYR A 121 22.47 -9.67 -1.06
C TYR A 121 23.30 -10.87 -1.51
N GLU A 122 22.92 -12.09 -1.11
CA GLU A 122 23.75 -13.26 -1.45
C GLU A 122 23.37 -13.94 -2.78
N ASN A 123 22.11 -13.87 -3.19
CA ASN A 123 21.55 -14.44 -4.42
C ASN A 123 21.87 -15.94 -4.62
N LYS A 124 21.81 -16.74 -3.53
CA LYS A 124 22.09 -18.18 -3.56
C LYS A 124 20.86 -19.08 -3.67
N GLY A 125 19.67 -18.50 -3.56
CA GLY A 125 18.40 -19.23 -3.67
C GLY A 125 17.94 -19.91 -2.37
N ARG A 126 18.73 -19.93 -1.31
CA ARG A 126 18.40 -20.68 -0.08
C ARG A 126 17.25 -20.09 0.73
N PHE A 127 16.88 -18.83 0.50
CA PHE A 127 15.76 -18.18 1.16
C PHE A 127 14.49 -18.14 0.30
N VAL A 128 14.56 -18.59 -0.96
CA VAL A 128 13.47 -18.42 -1.93
C VAL A 128 12.18 -19.08 -1.45
N ASP A 129 12.23 -20.34 -1.03
CA ASP A 129 11.02 -21.05 -0.59
C ASP A 129 10.38 -20.38 0.63
N LYS A 130 11.20 -19.92 1.58
CA LYS A 130 10.69 -19.21 2.76
C LYS A 130 10.12 -17.83 2.43
N ILE A 131 10.65 -17.14 1.42
CA ILE A 131 10.08 -15.91 0.86
C ILE A 131 8.74 -16.20 0.19
N VAL A 132 8.62 -17.31 -0.54
CA VAL A 132 7.36 -17.78 -1.14
C VAL A 132 6.28 -17.99 -0.08
N ASP A 133 6.61 -18.73 1.00
CA ASP A 133 5.72 -18.95 2.14
C ASP A 133 5.25 -17.61 2.75
N GLY A 134 6.19 -16.69 2.94
CA GLY A 134 5.91 -15.38 3.52
C GLY A 134 4.98 -14.53 2.65
N VAL A 135 5.23 -14.47 1.34
CA VAL A 135 4.39 -13.77 0.36
C VAL A 135 2.99 -14.36 0.35
N TRP A 136 2.90 -15.69 0.27
CA TRP A 136 1.62 -16.39 0.24
C TRP A 136 0.83 -16.12 1.52
N SER A 137 1.46 -16.28 2.68
CA SER A 137 0.86 -16.03 3.98
C SER A 137 0.37 -14.58 4.16
N VAL A 138 1.09 -13.57 3.63
CA VAL A 138 0.63 -12.17 3.64
C VAL A 138 -0.57 -11.99 2.71
N CYS A 139 -0.57 -12.62 1.54
CA CYS A 139 -1.69 -12.57 0.59
C CYS A 139 -2.96 -13.24 1.12
N GLU A 140 -2.85 -14.22 2.01
CA GLU A 140 -3.98 -14.91 2.64
C GLU A 140 -4.61 -14.13 3.81
N GLU A 141 -3.98 -13.09 4.33
CA GLU A 141 -4.59 -12.26 5.36
C GLU A 141 -5.91 -11.66 4.86
N SER A 142 -6.91 -11.57 5.72
CA SER A 142 -8.19 -10.93 5.37
C SER A 142 -8.01 -9.45 5.09
N TRP A 143 -7.09 -8.80 5.80
CA TRP A 143 -6.80 -7.38 5.65
C TRP A 143 -5.33 -7.07 5.99
N TRP A 144 -4.75 -6.05 5.34
CA TRP A 144 -3.36 -5.65 5.54
C TRP A 144 -3.18 -4.48 6.52
N GLY A 145 -4.27 -3.87 6.94
CA GLY A 145 -4.27 -2.81 7.95
C GLY A 145 -4.36 -3.34 9.38
N VAL A 146 -4.60 -2.44 10.33
CA VAL A 146 -4.70 -2.77 11.75
C VAL A 146 -6.08 -2.43 12.32
N PRO A 147 -6.69 -3.30 13.14
CA PRO A 147 -8.07 -3.16 13.63
C PRO A 147 -8.35 -1.82 14.32
N ALA A 148 -7.33 -1.20 14.93
CA ALA A 148 -7.45 0.12 15.56
C ALA A 148 -7.75 1.26 14.58
N HIS A 149 -7.54 1.04 13.28
CA HIS A 149 -7.80 2.01 12.21
C HIS A 149 -9.15 1.82 11.51
N LEU A 150 -9.85 0.73 11.79
CA LEU A 150 -11.18 0.51 11.22
C LEU A 150 -12.15 1.62 11.65
N PRO A 151 -13.04 2.08 10.74
CA PRO A 151 -14.14 2.96 11.12
C PRO A 151 -14.94 2.31 12.25
N LYS A 152 -15.21 3.10 13.31
CA LYS A 152 -15.98 2.65 14.46
C LYS A 152 -17.47 2.66 14.13
N THR A 153 -17.91 1.65 13.40
CA THR A 153 -19.33 1.42 13.09
C THR A 153 -19.76 0.07 13.65
N PRO A 154 -21.07 -0.11 13.95
CA PRO A 154 -21.58 -1.40 14.42
C PRO A 154 -21.23 -2.56 13.49
N GLU A 155 -21.22 -2.31 12.17
CA GLU A 155 -20.95 -3.33 11.15
C GLU A 155 -19.50 -3.84 11.20
N ASN A 156 -18.54 -2.97 11.51
CA ASN A 156 -17.12 -3.37 11.56
C ASN A 156 -16.79 -4.11 12.86
N ALA A 157 -17.33 -3.71 14.00
CA ALA A 157 -17.20 -4.40 15.30
C ALA A 157 -15.85 -5.10 15.55
N GLY A 158 -14.73 -4.52 15.08
CA GLY A 158 -13.37 -5.04 15.23
C GLY A 158 -12.91 -6.04 14.15
N LEU A 159 -13.76 -6.41 13.21
CA LEU A 159 -13.41 -7.19 12.02
C LEU A 159 -13.64 -6.36 10.75
N ILE A 160 -12.81 -6.59 9.74
CA ILE A 160 -12.98 -5.94 8.44
C ILE A 160 -14.11 -6.59 7.66
N ASP A 161 -14.96 -5.80 7.03
CA ASP A 161 -15.80 -6.25 5.91
C ASP A 161 -14.92 -6.36 4.66
N VAL A 162 -14.54 -7.58 4.30
CA VAL A 162 -13.65 -7.83 3.15
C VAL A 162 -14.28 -7.47 1.80
N SER A 163 -15.61 -7.30 1.75
CA SER A 163 -16.32 -6.83 0.54
C SER A 163 -16.23 -5.31 0.36
N LYS A 164 -15.85 -4.59 1.43
CA LYS A 164 -15.66 -3.13 1.44
C LYS A 164 -14.26 -2.79 1.96
N PRO A 165 -13.21 -3.00 1.16
CA PRO A 165 -11.84 -2.80 1.58
C PRO A 165 -11.62 -1.37 2.09
N PHE A 166 -10.95 -1.25 3.23
CA PHE A 166 -10.55 0.03 3.81
C PHE A 166 -9.02 0.15 3.76
N VAL A 167 -8.55 1.25 3.16
CA VAL A 167 -7.11 1.50 3.02
C VAL A 167 -6.64 2.39 4.15
N ASP A 168 -5.79 1.83 5.02
CA ASP A 168 -5.06 2.54 6.05
C ASP A 168 -3.56 2.63 5.71
N LEU A 169 -2.77 3.16 6.63
CA LEU A 169 -1.33 3.32 6.51
C LEU A 169 -0.61 2.00 6.17
N PHE A 170 -0.91 0.96 6.95
CA PHE A 170 -0.20 -0.32 6.87
C PHE A 170 -0.66 -1.17 5.70
N ALA A 171 -1.92 -1.01 5.27
CA ALA A 171 -2.41 -1.66 4.07
C ALA A 171 -1.68 -1.10 2.83
N ALA A 172 -1.54 0.23 2.72
CA ALA A 172 -0.79 0.85 1.64
C ALA A 172 0.71 0.49 1.67
N GLU A 173 1.31 0.46 2.86
CA GLU A 173 2.71 0.07 3.05
C GLU A 173 2.95 -1.40 2.65
N THR A 174 2.03 -2.30 3.01
CA THR A 174 2.12 -3.72 2.64
C THR A 174 2.06 -3.89 1.11
N ALA A 175 1.20 -3.16 0.41
CA ALA A 175 1.15 -3.19 -1.05
C ALA A 175 2.48 -2.73 -1.68
N THR A 176 3.05 -1.63 -1.16
CA THR A 176 4.37 -1.16 -1.60
C THR A 176 5.46 -2.19 -1.33
N PHE A 177 5.44 -2.80 -0.15
CA PHE A 177 6.40 -3.84 0.22
C PHE A 177 6.31 -5.04 -0.74
N LEU A 178 5.11 -5.56 -1.01
CA LEU A 178 4.93 -6.64 -1.99
C LEU A 178 5.35 -6.24 -3.41
N SER A 179 5.19 -4.98 -3.78
CA SER A 179 5.70 -4.47 -5.06
C SER A 179 7.24 -4.48 -5.13
N TRP A 180 7.92 -4.21 -4.00
CA TRP A 180 9.37 -4.39 -3.92
C TRP A 180 9.78 -5.86 -3.95
N VAL A 181 9.03 -6.74 -3.28
CA VAL A 181 9.26 -8.18 -3.36
C VAL A 181 9.18 -8.64 -4.83
N ASP A 182 8.15 -8.22 -5.58
CA ASP A 182 8.02 -8.55 -7.00
C ASP A 182 9.15 -7.94 -7.86
N TYR A 183 9.58 -6.72 -7.55
CA TYR A 183 10.68 -6.08 -8.28
C TYR A 183 11.98 -6.87 -8.20
N PHE A 184 12.31 -7.40 -7.04
CA PHE A 184 13.56 -8.12 -6.82
C PHE A 184 13.44 -9.61 -7.14
N MET A 185 12.30 -10.23 -6.85
CA MET A 185 12.11 -11.68 -6.89
C MET A 185 11.27 -12.15 -8.09
N GLY A 186 10.67 -11.24 -8.87
CA GLY A 186 9.70 -11.61 -9.90
C GLY A 186 10.18 -12.69 -10.87
N GLU A 187 11.41 -12.60 -11.37
CA GLU A 187 12.01 -13.61 -12.26
C GLU A 187 12.21 -14.96 -11.56
N LYS A 188 12.62 -14.96 -10.28
CA LYS A 188 12.72 -16.18 -9.48
C LYS A 188 11.34 -16.78 -9.19
N PHE A 189 10.35 -15.93 -8.94
CA PHE A 189 8.98 -16.40 -8.73
C PHE A 189 8.40 -17.04 -9.97
N ASP A 190 8.65 -16.51 -11.15
CA ASP A 190 8.20 -17.12 -12.41
C ASP A 190 8.80 -18.52 -12.63
N GLN A 191 10.01 -18.78 -12.12
CA GLN A 191 10.64 -20.10 -12.14
C GLN A 191 10.01 -21.07 -11.13
N VAL A 192 9.56 -20.59 -9.96
CA VAL A 192 8.87 -21.39 -8.94
C VAL A 192 7.41 -21.62 -9.36
N SER A 193 6.66 -20.53 -9.53
CA SER A 193 5.27 -20.53 -10.00
C SER A 193 4.83 -19.13 -10.43
N PRO A 194 4.37 -18.94 -11.67
CA PRO A 194 3.80 -17.66 -12.10
C PRO A 194 2.58 -17.21 -11.29
N GLN A 195 1.97 -18.10 -10.51
CA GLN A 195 0.83 -17.78 -9.66
C GLN A 195 1.19 -16.85 -8.49
N LEU A 196 2.46 -16.85 -8.04
CA LEU A 196 2.93 -15.95 -6.99
C LEU A 196 2.76 -14.48 -7.38
N ARG A 197 3.26 -14.09 -8.56
CA ARG A 197 3.12 -12.73 -9.08
C ARG A 197 1.66 -12.38 -9.35
N LYS A 198 0.90 -13.29 -9.97
CA LYS A 198 -0.54 -13.09 -10.18
C LYS A 198 -1.29 -12.87 -8.87
N ARG A 199 -0.92 -13.60 -7.80
CA ARG A 199 -1.53 -13.42 -6.48
C ARG A 199 -1.18 -12.07 -5.88
N ILE A 200 0.08 -11.64 -5.93
CA ILE A 200 0.50 -10.30 -5.48
C ILE A 200 -0.33 -9.22 -6.18
N TYR A 201 -0.45 -9.29 -7.51
CA TYR A 201 -1.18 -8.32 -8.30
C TYR A 201 -2.66 -8.30 -7.98
N TYR A 202 -3.29 -9.46 -7.92
CA TYR A 202 -4.71 -9.59 -7.59
C TYR A 202 -5.01 -8.99 -6.21
N GLU A 203 -4.23 -9.35 -5.19
CA GLU A 203 -4.45 -8.89 -3.82
C GLU A 203 -4.18 -7.39 -3.67
N THR A 204 -3.14 -6.88 -4.30
CA THR A 204 -2.81 -5.45 -4.28
C THR A 204 -3.89 -4.62 -4.98
N ASN A 205 -4.38 -5.10 -6.13
CA ASN A 205 -5.43 -4.42 -6.88
C ASN A 205 -6.72 -4.31 -6.07
N ARG A 206 -7.28 -5.45 -5.64
CA ARG A 206 -8.58 -5.48 -4.96
C ARG A 206 -8.59 -4.82 -3.58
N ARG A 207 -7.44 -4.79 -2.88
CA ARG A 207 -7.35 -4.25 -1.52
C ARG A 207 -6.95 -2.79 -1.48
N ILE A 208 -6.20 -2.32 -2.45
CA ILE A 208 -5.57 -0.99 -2.42
C ILE A 208 -5.95 -0.16 -3.63
N PHE A 209 -5.67 -0.62 -4.85
CA PHE A 209 -5.81 0.24 -6.03
C PHE A 209 -7.28 0.50 -6.38
N GLU A 210 -8.10 -0.51 -6.47
CA GLU A 210 -9.54 -0.33 -6.73
C GLU A 210 -10.23 0.50 -5.64
N PRO A 211 -10.03 0.24 -4.33
CA PRO A 211 -10.61 1.09 -3.30
C PRO A 211 -10.15 2.54 -3.36
N LEU A 212 -8.88 2.82 -3.60
CA LEU A 212 -8.37 4.18 -3.68
C LEU A 212 -8.91 4.96 -4.88
N MET A 213 -9.20 4.26 -5.98
CA MET A 213 -9.76 4.87 -7.19
C MET A 213 -11.27 5.06 -7.11
N ASN A 214 -11.99 4.17 -6.43
CA ASN A 214 -13.45 4.09 -6.51
C ASN A 214 -14.16 4.51 -5.22
N GLN A 215 -13.43 4.71 -4.11
CA GLN A 215 -14.00 5.04 -2.81
C GLN A 215 -13.38 6.31 -2.23
N TYR A 216 -14.20 7.07 -1.52
CA TYR A 216 -13.68 8.16 -0.70
C TYR A 216 -13.33 7.66 0.70
N HIS A 217 -12.11 7.92 1.11
CA HIS A 217 -11.67 7.71 2.49
C HIS A 217 -11.55 9.06 3.21
N GLY A 218 -12.03 9.17 4.45
CA GLY A 218 -12.05 10.42 5.21
C GLY A 218 -10.69 11.13 5.32
N TRP A 219 -9.59 10.35 5.35
CA TRP A 219 -8.23 10.89 5.38
C TRP A 219 -7.81 11.59 4.05
N MET A 220 -8.52 11.39 2.95
CA MET A 220 -8.27 12.11 1.68
C MET A 220 -8.56 13.62 1.81
N GLY A 221 -9.59 13.99 2.58
CA GLY A 221 -9.85 15.36 2.97
C GLY A 221 -10.30 16.32 1.86
N TYR A 222 -10.80 15.81 0.72
CA TYR A 222 -11.24 16.66 -0.39
C TYR A 222 -12.76 16.82 -0.52
N LYS A 223 -13.55 16.15 0.34
CA LYS A 223 -15.00 16.37 0.39
C LYS A 223 -15.37 17.62 1.16
N THR A 224 -16.55 18.15 0.83
CA THR A 224 -17.14 19.33 1.46
C THR A 224 -17.76 19.07 2.83
N ASP A 225 -17.57 17.88 3.41
CA ASP A 225 -18.09 17.45 4.72
C ASP A 225 -17.26 17.98 5.91
N GLY A 226 -16.32 18.91 5.67
CA GLY A 226 -15.42 19.44 6.69
C GLY A 226 -14.21 18.57 6.98
N SER A 227 -14.09 17.40 6.35
CA SER A 227 -12.89 16.57 6.45
C SER A 227 -11.67 17.31 5.90
N ARG A 228 -10.52 17.11 6.55
CA ARG A 228 -9.24 17.70 6.13
C ARG A 228 -8.23 16.59 5.90
N PRO A 229 -7.31 16.76 4.92
CA PRO A 229 -6.17 15.89 4.80
C PRO A 229 -5.40 15.86 6.13
N ASN A 230 -4.97 14.70 6.54
CA ASN A 230 -4.13 14.50 7.71
C ASN A 230 -2.82 13.80 7.31
N ASN A 231 -1.99 13.44 8.27
CA ASN A 231 -0.72 12.76 8.03
C ASN A 231 -0.85 11.37 7.35
N TRP A 232 -2.04 10.80 7.29
CA TRP A 232 -2.29 9.58 6.53
C TRP A 232 -2.24 9.83 5.02
N ASN A 233 -2.72 11.00 4.58
CA ASN A 233 -2.78 11.34 3.16
C ASN A 233 -1.40 11.20 2.47
N PRO A 234 -0.33 11.94 2.86
CA PRO A 234 0.97 11.81 2.20
C PRO A 234 1.57 10.40 2.37
N TRP A 235 1.34 9.73 3.50
CA TRP A 235 1.83 8.38 3.73
C TRP A 235 1.20 7.38 2.76
N ILE A 236 -0.13 7.34 2.69
CA ILE A 236 -0.85 6.40 1.84
C ILE A 236 -0.59 6.69 0.37
N CYS A 237 -0.70 7.98 -0.04
CA CYS A 237 -0.49 8.36 -1.43
C CYS A 237 0.94 8.07 -1.92
N SER A 238 1.96 8.33 -1.10
CA SER A 238 3.34 8.02 -1.49
C SER A 238 3.58 6.51 -1.63
N ASN A 239 2.99 5.69 -0.76
CA ASN A 239 3.07 4.24 -0.87
C ASN A 239 2.29 3.73 -2.08
N TRP A 240 1.08 4.24 -2.31
CA TRP A 240 0.28 3.90 -3.48
C TRP A 240 1.03 4.19 -4.79
N LEU A 241 1.58 5.41 -4.95
CA LEU A 241 2.35 5.79 -6.14
C LEU A 241 3.57 4.89 -6.36
N LYS A 242 4.30 4.53 -5.31
CA LYS A 242 5.41 3.57 -5.41
C LYS A 242 4.92 2.18 -5.84
N GLY A 243 3.80 1.71 -5.30
CA GLY A 243 3.21 0.42 -5.65
C GLY A 243 2.76 0.37 -7.11
N THR A 244 2.07 1.40 -7.61
CA THR A 244 1.57 1.47 -8.99
C THR A 244 2.70 1.53 -10.01
N SER A 245 3.79 2.21 -9.70
CA SER A 245 4.93 2.33 -10.61
C SER A 245 5.67 1.01 -10.85
N LYS A 246 5.47 0.00 -10.00
CA LYS A 246 6.12 -1.32 -10.08
C LYS A 246 5.25 -2.41 -10.68
N ASN A 247 3.96 -2.34 -10.45
CA ASN A 247 3.04 -3.37 -10.90
C ASN A 247 2.60 -3.11 -12.34
N HIS A 248 2.79 -4.09 -13.24
CA HIS A 248 2.27 -4.08 -14.62
C HIS A 248 0.73 -4.03 -14.72
N ILE A 249 0.02 -3.85 -13.60
CA ILE A 249 -1.44 -3.94 -13.50
C ILE A 249 -2.13 -2.80 -14.26
N PHE A 250 -1.44 -1.69 -14.50
CA PHE A 250 -2.03 -0.57 -15.23
C PHE A 250 -1.13 -0.08 -16.37
N PRO A 251 -1.24 -0.65 -17.58
CA PRO A 251 -0.75 0.03 -18.79
C PRO A 251 -1.45 1.37 -19.03
N PHE A 252 -2.55 1.66 -18.28
CA PHE A 252 -3.37 2.87 -18.37
C PHE A 252 -3.36 3.76 -17.11
N SER A 253 -2.63 3.41 -16.05
CA SER A 253 -2.85 4.03 -14.73
C SER A 253 -2.37 5.47 -14.58
N PHE A 254 -1.54 6.00 -15.47
CA PHE A 254 -1.20 7.43 -15.43
C PHE A 254 -2.36 8.33 -15.87
N SER A 255 -3.29 7.83 -16.68
CA SER A 255 -4.49 8.61 -17.04
C SER A 255 -5.49 8.74 -15.88
N MET A 256 -5.44 7.85 -14.87
CA MET A 256 -6.37 7.85 -13.73
C MET A 256 -5.84 8.58 -12.50
N ILE A 257 -4.53 8.85 -12.41
CA ILE A 257 -3.95 9.69 -11.34
C ILE A 257 -4.29 11.18 -11.57
N LEU A 258 -4.86 11.51 -12.72
CA LEU A 258 -5.14 12.87 -13.18
C LEU A 258 -6.61 13.29 -12.99
N ILE A 259 -7.45 12.48 -12.34
CA ILE A 259 -8.82 12.85 -11.99
C ILE A 259 -8.85 13.43 -10.52
#